data_5722e7436c1b8d21e907dd0bc006299e
#
_entry.id   5722e7436c1b8d21e907dd0bc006299e
#
_cell.length_a   1.000
_cell.length_b   1.000
_cell.length_c   1.000
_cell.angle_alpha   90.00
_cell.angle_beta   90.00
_cell.angle_gamma   90.00
#
_symmetry.space_group_name_H-M   'P 1'
#
loop_
_entity.id
_entity.type
_entity.pdbx_description
1 polymer ?
#
loop_
_entity_poly.entity_id
_entity_poly.type
_entity_poly.pdbx_seq_one_letter_code
_entity_poly.pdbx_strand_id
1 'polypeptide(L)'
;LLFYLSLYPYSESGDKLTSEIKKDLSKIWTEIKTLGEEEPVELLTVPNTETSMIKKMQSPKVHKVAFVYDVKPSESDWIYGQEMGRKHIIDAFHGNIDAKAFIATPYEDDEEILRKLCEEGYDIIFAIAPMFVRACIKVAPLYPNTKILNCSLNSPHASIRTYGIRIYEGKLLLGMLAASLSEKDDIGYLADYPIYGVIPGINAFALGARIINPRARVHLQWSTMENCHSDEYFLQHGISMISS
;
A
#
# COMPACT_ATOMS: atom_id res chain seq x y z
N LEU A 1 -12.30 3.27 18.24
CA LEU A 1 -10.90 3.63 17.89
C LEU A 1 -10.12 4.08 19.14
N LEU A 2 -10.74 4.87 20.01
CA LEU A 2 -10.12 5.30 21.29
C LEU A 2 -9.85 4.14 22.27
N PHE A 3 -10.60 3.05 22.18
CA PHE A 3 -10.48 1.92 23.12
C PHE A 3 -9.17 1.12 22.99
N TYR A 4 -8.59 1.02 21.80
CA TYR A 4 -7.32 0.30 21.59
C TYR A 4 -6.09 1.12 21.99
N LEU A 5 -6.19 2.44 22.02
CA LEU A 5 -5.10 3.34 22.39
C LEU A 5 -4.90 3.45 23.92
N SER A 6 -5.87 2.98 24.71
CA SER A 6 -5.85 3.07 26.18
C SER A 6 -5.20 1.86 26.90
N LEU A 7 -4.80 0.82 26.15
CA LEU A 7 -4.33 -0.45 26.73
C LEU A 7 -2.82 -0.55 26.98
N TYR A 8 -2.05 0.50 26.70
CA TYR A 8 -0.65 0.52 27.08
C TYR A 8 -0.47 1.20 28.45
N PRO A 9 -0.12 0.47 29.49
CA PRO A 9 0.14 1.08 30.79
C PRO A 9 1.36 2.00 30.68
N TYR A 10 1.18 3.21 31.15
CA TYR A 10 2.24 4.18 31.38
C TYR A 10 3.20 3.58 32.40
N SER A 11 4.41 3.20 31.97
CA SER A 11 5.44 2.76 32.88
C SER A 11 6.54 3.82 32.95
N GLU A 12 7.11 4.02 34.16
CA GLU A 12 8.27 4.91 34.39
C GLU A 12 9.48 4.57 33.50
N SER A 13 9.51 3.37 32.92
CA SER A 13 10.49 2.97 31.90
C SER A 13 10.28 3.63 30.52
N GLY A 14 9.16 4.30 30.27
CA GLY A 14 8.84 4.92 29.00
C GLY A 14 9.83 6.00 28.57
N ASP A 15 10.31 6.81 29.49
CA ASP A 15 11.24 7.90 29.18
C ASP A 15 12.62 7.40 28.71
N LYS A 16 13.11 6.32 29.32
CA LYS A 16 14.38 5.70 28.94
C LYS A 16 14.26 5.02 27.58
N LEU A 17 13.19 4.25 27.37
CA LEU A 17 12.90 3.61 26.11
C LEU A 17 12.72 4.66 24.98
N THR A 18 12.02 5.76 25.29
CA THR A 18 11.83 6.86 24.35
C THR A 18 13.15 7.52 23.95
N SER A 19 14.09 7.70 24.88
CA SER A 19 15.41 8.28 24.58
C SER A 19 16.27 7.35 23.72
N GLU A 20 16.25 6.05 23.98
CA GLU A 20 16.93 5.03 23.16
C GLU A 20 16.35 4.98 21.74
N ILE A 21 15.02 4.95 21.61
CA ILE A 21 14.34 4.97 20.31
C ILE A 21 14.66 6.25 19.54
N LYS A 22 14.68 7.42 20.16
CA LYS A 22 15.08 8.67 19.52
C LYS A 22 16.51 8.62 18.98
N LYS A 23 17.43 8.01 19.72
CA LYS A 23 18.80 7.83 19.30
C LYS A 23 18.90 6.89 18.11
N ASP A 24 18.16 5.77 18.13
CA ASP A 24 18.14 4.80 17.04
C ASP A 24 17.47 5.37 15.79
N LEU A 25 16.40 6.15 15.94
CA LEU A 25 15.78 6.86 14.82
C LEU A 25 16.71 7.88 14.18
N SER A 26 17.49 8.62 14.96
CA SER A 26 18.49 9.55 14.42
C SER A 26 19.57 8.83 13.61
N LYS A 27 19.95 7.62 14.06
CA LYS A 27 20.88 6.76 13.33
C LYS A 27 20.27 6.24 12.03
N ILE A 28 19.05 5.67 12.11
CA ILE A 28 18.31 5.19 10.95
C ILE A 28 18.08 6.32 9.92
N TRP A 29 17.74 7.53 10.40
CA TRP A 29 17.57 8.68 9.52
C TRP A 29 18.84 9.07 8.78
N THR A 30 19.97 8.99 9.45
CA THR A 30 21.28 9.23 8.84
C THR A 30 21.60 8.14 7.79
N GLU A 31 21.29 6.88 8.09
CA GLU A 31 21.44 5.76 7.15
C GLU A 31 20.49 5.90 5.94
N ILE A 32 19.23 6.30 6.15
CA ILE A 32 18.28 6.56 5.05
C ILE A 32 18.75 7.69 4.15
N LYS A 33 19.31 8.77 4.70
CA LYS A 33 19.87 9.86 3.90
C LYS A 33 21.05 9.39 3.05
N THR A 34 21.93 8.57 3.61
CA THR A 34 23.08 8.00 2.89
C THR A 34 22.62 7.04 1.79
N LEU A 35 21.61 6.21 2.06
CA LEU A 35 21.01 5.33 1.05
C LEU A 35 20.30 6.09 -0.08
N GLY A 36 19.75 7.28 0.21
CA GLY A 36 19.14 8.15 -0.81
C GLY A 36 20.17 8.81 -1.74
N GLU A 37 21.44 8.80 -1.39
CA GLU A 37 22.57 9.29 -2.19
C GLU A 37 23.27 8.15 -2.97
N GLU A 38 23.01 6.89 -2.60
CA GLU A 38 23.48 5.71 -3.30
C GLU A 38 22.51 5.31 -4.42
N GLU A 39 23.00 4.61 -5.44
CA GLU A 39 22.22 4.16 -6.58
C GLU A 39 20.95 3.40 -6.14
N PRO A 40 19.84 3.52 -6.90
CA PRO A 40 18.58 2.89 -6.52
C PRO A 40 18.77 1.38 -6.31
N VAL A 41 18.26 0.87 -5.20
CA VAL A 41 18.25 -0.56 -4.86
C VAL A 41 17.87 -1.37 -6.09
N GLU A 42 18.75 -2.25 -6.55
CA GLU A 42 18.46 -3.17 -7.65
C GLU A 42 17.14 -3.90 -7.32
N LEU A 43 16.12 -3.62 -8.11
CA LEU A 43 14.88 -4.37 -8.04
C LEU A 43 15.21 -5.84 -8.25
N LEU A 44 14.69 -6.71 -7.39
CA LEU A 44 14.91 -8.15 -7.42
C LEU A 44 14.95 -8.66 -8.86
N THR A 45 16.12 -9.06 -9.31
CA THR A 45 16.27 -9.73 -10.59
C THR A 45 15.59 -11.08 -10.49
N VAL A 46 14.67 -11.36 -11.41
CA VAL A 46 14.04 -12.68 -11.50
C VAL A 46 15.17 -13.69 -11.74
N PRO A 47 15.35 -14.71 -10.86
CA PRO A 47 16.41 -15.69 -11.05
C PRO A 47 16.23 -16.34 -12.42
N ASN A 48 17.31 -16.34 -13.21
CA ASN A 48 17.34 -16.99 -14.51
C ASN A 48 17.24 -18.50 -14.25
N THR A 49 16.01 -19.01 -14.22
CA THR A 49 15.80 -20.46 -14.09
C THR A 49 16.35 -21.12 -15.34
N GLU A 50 17.45 -21.86 -15.19
CA GLU A 50 18.02 -22.67 -16.26
C GLU A 50 16.91 -23.53 -16.86
N THR A 51 16.40 -23.11 -17.98
CA THR A 51 15.38 -23.87 -18.70
C THR A 51 16.06 -25.03 -19.39
N SER A 52 15.59 -26.25 -19.11
CA SER A 52 15.97 -27.48 -19.83
C SER A 52 15.98 -27.22 -21.34
N MET A 53 16.94 -27.81 -22.07
CA MET A 53 17.03 -27.66 -23.53
C MET A 53 15.73 -27.98 -24.26
N ILE A 54 14.91 -28.89 -23.72
CA ILE A 54 13.59 -29.26 -24.28
C ILE A 54 12.60 -28.09 -24.18
N LYS A 55 12.65 -27.28 -23.11
CA LYS A 55 11.83 -26.06 -22.99
C LYS A 55 12.30 -24.93 -23.90
N LYS A 56 13.57 -24.89 -24.27
CA LYS A 56 14.09 -23.92 -25.25
C LYS A 56 13.60 -24.18 -26.67
N MET A 57 13.16 -25.40 -26.99
CA MET A 57 12.61 -25.76 -28.32
C MET A 57 11.11 -25.46 -28.46
N GLN A 58 10.40 -25.24 -27.37
CA GLN A 58 9.01 -24.77 -27.37
C GLN A 58 9.04 -23.24 -27.31
N SER A 59 8.36 -22.58 -28.26
CA SER A 59 8.16 -21.12 -28.17
C SER A 59 7.59 -20.80 -26.80
N PRO A 60 8.23 -19.93 -25.99
CA PRO A 60 7.73 -19.63 -24.66
C PRO A 60 6.32 -19.08 -24.76
N LYS A 61 5.39 -19.62 -23.98
CA LYS A 61 4.04 -19.09 -23.89
C LYS A 61 4.13 -17.67 -23.33
N VAL A 62 3.64 -16.70 -24.11
CA VAL A 62 3.48 -15.32 -23.61
C VAL A 62 2.26 -15.30 -22.69
N HIS A 63 2.48 -14.95 -21.44
CA HIS A 63 1.39 -14.81 -20.47
C HIS A 63 0.75 -13.44 -20.58
N LYS A 64 -0.57 -13.41 -20.71
CA LYS A 64 -1.36 -12.18 -20.69
C LYS A 64 -1.65 -11.81 -19.24
N VAL A 65 -1.24 -10.61 -18.85
CA VAL A 65 -1.43 -10.07 -17.50
C VAL A 65 -2.20 -8.77 -17.57
N ALA A 66 -3.27 -8.64 -16.80
CA ALA A 66 -4.03 -7.40 -16.69
C ALA A 66 -3.80 -6.76 -15.32
N PHE A 67 -3.65 -5.43 -15.31
CA PHE A 67 -3.66 -4.59 -14.12
C PHE A 67 -4.91 -3.72 -14.20
N VAL A 68 -5.83 -3.88 -13.25
CA VAL A 68 -7.08 -3.12 -13.20
C VAL A 68 -6.98 -2.09 -12.08
N TYR A 69 -7.03 -0.82 -12.45
CA TYR A 69 -6.93 0.33 -11.57
C TYR A 69 -8.31 0.98 -11.39
N ASP A 70 -8.53 1.65 -10.28
CA ASP A 70 -9.74 2.45 -10.01
C ASP A 70 -9.60 3.89 -10.50
N VAL A 71 -8.38 4.40 -10.61
CA VAL A 71 -8.06 5.73 -11.15
C VAL A 71 -6.82 5.66 -12.04
N LYS A 72 -6.54 6.74 -12.75
CA LYS A 72 -5.32 6.81 -13.59
C LYS A 72 -4.05 6.91 -12.71
N PRO A 73 -2.91 6.39 -13.21
CA PRO A 73 -1.63 6.52 -12.50
C PRO A 73 -1.20 7.98 -12.23
N SER A 74 -1.71 8.94 -12.99
CA SER A 74 -1.45 10.37 -12.76
C SER A 74 -2.27 10.98 -11.62
N GLU A 75 -3.26 10.26 -11.10
CA GLU A 75 -4.21 10.76 -10.10
C GLU A 75 -3.94 10.16 -8.70
N SER A 76 -3.06 9.16 -8.61
CA SER A 76 -2.74 8.49 -7.34
C SER A 76 -1.30 7.98 -7.34
N ASP A 77 -0.53 8.37 -6.33
CA ASP A 77 0.84 7.89 -6.12
C ASP A 77 0.88 6.37 -5.89
N TRP A 78 -0.16 5.83 -5.23
CA TRP A 78 -0.32 4.39 -5.06
C TRP A 78 -0.45 3.66 -6.39
N ILE A 79 -1.34 4.13 -7.26
CA ILE A 79 -1.54 3.54 -8.59
C ILE A 79 -0.32 3.77 -9.48
N TYR A 80 0.35 4.92 -9.36
CA TYR A 80 1.62 5.16 -10.05
C TYR A 80 2.68 4.13 -9.68
N GLY A 81 2.83 3.81 -8.40
CA GLY A 81 3.74 2.75 -7.93
C GLY A 81 3.40 1.37 -8.53
N GLN A 82 2.11 1.02 -8.62
CA GLN A 82 1.66 -0.23 -9.26
C GLN A 82 1.94 -0.24 -10.76
N GLU A 83 1.77 0.89 -11.44
CA GLU A 83 2.09 1.04 -12.87
C GLU A 83 3.60 0.90 -13.14
N MET A 84 4.44 1.43 -12.24
CA MET A 84 5.89 1.20 -12.31
C MET A 84 6.23 -0.29 -12.16
N GLY A 85 5.56 -0.99 -11.23
CA GLY A 85 5.68 -2.44 -11.08
C GLY A 85 5.26 -3.20 -12.34
N ARG A 86 4.14 -2.80 -12.98
CA ARG A 86 3.69 -3.38 -14.25
C ARG A 86 4.74 -3.22 -15.36
N LYS A 87 5.31 -2.03 -15.50
CA LYS A 87 6.38 -1.78 -16.48
C LYS A 87 7.61 -2.63 -16.19
N HIS A 88 7.99 -2.70 -14.91
CA HIS A 88 9.15 -3.49 -14.49
C HIS A 88 9.01 -4.98 -14.85
N ILE A 89 7.84 -5.60 -14.65
CA ILE A 89 7.67 -7.03 -15.01
C ILE A 89 7.77 -7.27 -16.52
N ILE A 90 7.33 -6.32 -17.36
CA ILE A 90 7.50 -6.44 -18.82
C ILE A 90 8.99 -6.54 -19.16
N ASP A 91 9.79 -5.66 -18.58
CA ASP A 91 11.22 -5.60 -18.83
C ASP A 91 11.94 -6.82 -18.22
N ALA A 92 11.60 -7.20 -16.98
CA ALA A 92 12.23 -8.31 -16.28
C ALA A 92 11.96 -9.69 -16.92
N PHE A 93 10.81 -9.89 -17.56
CA PHE A 93 10.45 -11.17 -18.16
C PHE A 93 10.74 -11.27 -19.67
N HIS A 94 11.40 -10.27 -20.25
CA HIS A 94 11.97 -10.32 -21.60
C HIS A 94 11.01 -10.86 -22.70
N GLY A 95 9.80 -10.32 -22.77
CA GLY A 95 8.81 -10.69 -23.77
C GLY A 95 7.97 -11.94 -23.47
N ASN A 96 8.17 -12.60 -22.33
CA ASN A 96 7.33 -13.72 -21.89
C ASN A 96 6.02 -13.24 -21.22
N ILE A 97 5.87 -11.93 -21.00
CA ILE A 97 4.68 -11.31 -20.40
C ILE A 97 4.19 -10.17 -21.28
N ASP A 98 2.90 -10.22 -21.61
CA ASP A 98 2.13 -9.09 -22.19
C ASP A 98 1.25 -8.51 -21.07
N ALA A 99 1.70 -7.44 -20.43
CA ALA A 99 1.00 -6.81 -19.30
C ALA A 99 0.34 -5.50 -19.71
N LYS A 100 -0.99 -5.43 -19.60
CA LYS A 100 -1.80 -4.25 -19.93
C LYS A 100 -2.51 -3.68 -18.72
N ALA A 101 -2.71 -2.36 -18.75
CA ALA A 101 -3.46 -1.64 -17.74
C ALA A 101 -4.88 -1.32 -18.24
N PHE A 102 -5.83 -1.41 -17.33
CA PHE A 102 -7.24 -1.12 -17.53
C PHE A 102 -7.74 -0.27 -16.37
N ILE A 103 -8.75 0.54 -16.60
CA ILE A 103 -9.40 1.31 -15.55
C ILE A 103 -10.82 0.80 -15.40
N ALA A 104 -11.26 0.59 -14.18
CA ALA A 104 -12.59 0.19 -13.81
C ALA A 104 -13.10 1.03 -12.65
N THR A 105 -14.37 1.40 -12.68
CA THR A 105 -15.01 2.11 -11.58
C THR A 105 -15.57 1.09 -10.59
N PRO A 106 -15.12 1.11 -9.32
CA PRO A 106 -15.62 0.18 -8.32
C PRO A 106 -17.15 0.25 -8.19
N TYR A 107 -17.79 -0.93 -8.15
CA TYR A 107 -19.25 -1.13 -8.03
C TYR A 107 -20.08 -0.69 -9.26
N GLU A 108 -19.48 -0.15 -10.32
CA GLU A 108 -20.16 0.23 -11.56
C GLU A 108 -19.87 -0.77 -12.68
N ASP A 109 -18.64 -0.79 -13.19
CA ASP A 109 -18.23 -1.62 -14.33
C ASP A 109 -17.12 -2.65 -14.00
N ASP A 110 -16.67 -2.70 -12.75
CA ASP A 110 -15.56 -3.56 -12.29
C ASP A 110 -15.83 -5.05 -12.56
N GLU A 111 -17.06 -5.52 -12.32
CA GLU A 111 -17.43 -6.91 -12.60
C GLU A 111 -17.45 -7.23 -14.09
N GLU A 112 -17.94 -6.31 -14.92
CA GLU A 112 -17.98 -6.45 -16.38
C GLU A 112 -16.56 -6.50 -16.98
N ILE A 113 -15.70 -5.58 -16.55
CA ILE A 113 -14.30 -5.53 -17.01
C ILE A 113 -13.55 -6.80 -16.62
N LEU A 114 -13.69 -7.29 -15.38
CA LEU A 114 -13.05 -8.53 -14.97
C LEU A 114 -13.53 -9.73 -15.79
N ARG A 115 -14.82 -9.86 -16.07
CA ARG A 115 -15.38 -10.91 -16.93
C ARG A 115 -14.80 -10.84 -18.32
N LYS A 116 -14.82 -9.67 -18.95
CA LYS A 116 -14.28 -9.43 -20.28
C LYS A 116 -12.80 -9.85 -20.37
N LEU A 117 -11.99 -9.48 -19.40
CA LEU A 117 -10.57 -9.86 -19.35
C LEU A 117 -10.39 -11.39 -19.25
N CYS A 118 -11.22 -12.06 -18.45
CA CYS A 118 -11.21 -13.53 -18.39
C CYS A 118 -11.59 -14.15 -19.75
N GLU A 119 -12.59 -13.63 -20.43
CA GLU A 119 -13.06 -14.07 -21.74
C GLU A 119 -12.04 -13.81 -22.85
N GLU A 120 -11.29 -12.71 -22.76
CA GLU A 120 -10.17 -12.38 -23.65
C GLU A 120 -8.92 -13.24 -23.40
N GLY A 121 -8.98 -14.13 -22.40
CA GLY A 121 -7.94 -15.13 -22.13
C GLY A 121 -6.72 -14.55 -21.39
N TYR A 122 -6.93 -13.60 -20.48
CA TYR A 122 -5.87 -13.21 -19.55
C TYR A 122 -5.59 -14.33 -18.55
N ASP A 123 -4.30 -14.67 -18.41
CA ASP A 123 -3.85 -15.70 -17.47
C ASP A 123 -3.89 -15.21 -16.01
N ILE A 124 -3.55 -13.91 -15.81
CA ILE A 124 -3.46 -13.29 -14.47
C ILE A 124 -4.11 -11.90 -14.53
N ILE A 125 -4.91 -11.58 -13.53
CA ILE A 125 -5.52 -10.26 -13.34
C ILE A 125 -5.17 -9.75 -11.95
N PHE A 126 -4.50 -8.60 -11.89
CA PHE A 126 -4.25 -7.83 -10.67
C PHE A 126 -5.32 -6.75 -10.53
N ALA A 127 -6.27 -6.94 -9.64
CA ALA A 127 -7.27 -5.95 -9.27
C ALA A 127 -6.73 -5.11 -8.11
N ILE A 128 -6.24 -3.90 -8.42
CA ILE A 128 -5.36 -3.14 -7.53
C ILE A 128 -6.13 -2.45 -6.38
N ALA A 129 -7.35 -1.99 -6.63
CA ALA A 129 -8.12 -1.36 -5.56
C ALA A 129 -8.75 -2.42 -4.62
N PRO A 130 -8.69 -2.21 -3.28
CA PRO A 130 -9.35 -3.11 -2.33
C PRO A 130 -10.85 -3.26 -2.58
N MET A 131 -11.49 -2.23 -3.11
CA MET A 131 -12.93 -2.22 -3.40
C MET A 131 -13.34 -3.22 -4.49
N PHE A 132 -12.42 -3.64 -5.36
CA PHE A 132 -12.68 -4.68 -6.36
C PHE A 132 -12.87 -6.08 -5.78
N VAL A 133 -12.64 -6.29 -4.49
CA VAL A 133 -12.75 -7.61 -3.86
C VAL A 133 -14.09 -8.28 -4.13
N ARG A 134 -15.19 -7.50 -4.12
CA ARG A 134 -16.54 -8.01 -4.37
C ARG A 134 -16.68 -8.55 -5.79
N ALA A 135 -16.23 -7.80 -6.78
CA ALA A 135 -16.24 -8.23 -8.18
C ALA A 135 -15.33 -9.45 -8.38
N CYS A 136 -14.14 -9.45 -7.78
CA CYS A 136 -13.22 -10.59 -7.83
C CYS A 136 -13.85 -11.88 -7.28
N ILE A 137 -14.52 -11.82 -6.14
CA ILE A 137 -15.19 -12.99 -5.53
C ILE A 137 -16.31 -13.55 -6.41
N LYS A 138 -17.03 -12.69 -7.13
CA LYS A 138 -18.10 -13.11 -8.04
C LYS A 138 -17.56 -13.71 -9.35
N VAL A 139 -16.49 -13.14 -9.88
CA VAL A 139 -15.97 -13.51 -11.21
C VAL A 139 -15.04 -14.71 -11.13
N ALA A 140 -14.13 -14.78 -10.15
CA ALA A 140 -13.11 -15.79 -10.09
C ALA A 140 -13.61 -17.24 -10.12
N PRO A 141 -14.72 -17.61 -9.45
CA PRO A 141 -15.25 -18.98 -9.52
C PRO A 141 -15.72 -19.40 -10.90
N LEU A 142 -16.11 -18.45 -11.74
CA LEU A 142 -16.62 -18.69 -13.10
C LEU A 142 -15.49 -18.93 -14.11
N TYR A 143 -14.27 -18.45 -13.78
CA TYR A 143 -13.10 -18.51 -14.67
C TYR A 143 -11.89 -19.15 -13.97
N PRO A 144 -11.93 -20.47 -13.66
CA PRO A 144 -10.90 -21.14 -12.84
C PRO A 144 -9.51 -21.14 -13.49
N ASN A 145 -9.42 -20.92 -14.79
CA ASN A 145 -8.15 -20.88 -15.52
C ASN A 145 -7.45 -19.50 -15.40
N THR A 146 -8.16 -18.44 -15.05
CA THR A 146 -7.60 -17.11 -14.81
C THR A 146 -7.30 -16.94 -13.33
N LYS A 147 -6.09 -16.49 -13.00
CA LYS A 147 -5.71 -16.17 -11.62
C LYS A 147 -6.05 -14.73 -11.32
N ILE A 148 -7.04 -14.52 -10.46
CA ILE A 148 -7.43 -13.17 -10.01
C ILE A 148 -6.80 -12.92 -8.63
N LEU A 149 -6.03 -11.82 -8.55
CA LEU A 149 -5.39 -11.34 -7.33
C LEU A 149 -5.96 -9.96 -7.00
N ASN A 150 -6.37 -9.77 -5.74
CA ASN A 150 -6.84 -8.45 -5.28
C ASN A 150 -5.85 -7.85 -4.28
N CYS A 151 -5.50 -6.59 -4.50
CA CYS A 151 -4.63 -5.85 -3.59
C CYS A 151 -5.44 -5.38 -2.38
N SER A 152 -5.59 -6.27 -1.41
CA SER A 152 -6.26 -5.97 -0.14
C SER A 152 -5.66 -6.79 1.00
N LEU A 153 -5.74 -6.25 2.21
CA LEU A 153 -5.19 -6.91 3.39
C LEU A 153 -6.06 -8.06 3.90
N ASN A 154 -7.30 -8.21 3.42
CA ASN A 154 -8.20 -9.11 4.09
C ASN A 154 -9.37 -9.57 3.24
N SER A 155 -9.22 -10.68 2.57
CA SER A 155 -10.35 -11.55 2.28
C SER A 155 -9.84 -12.97 1.97
N PRO A 156 -9.75 -13.87 2.95
CA PRO A 156 -9.50 -15.26 2.65
C PRO A 156 -10.71 -15.82 1.89
N HIS A 157 -10.58 -15.94 0.59
CA HIS A 157 -11.57 -16.58 -0.27
C HIS A 157 -10.88 -17.64 -1.13
N ALA A 158 -11.49 -18.81 -1.26
CA ALA A 158 -10.87 -19.94 -1.96
C ALA A 158 -10.52 -19.64 -3.44
N SER A 159 -11.28 -18.75 -4.08
CA SER A 159 -11.17 -18.48 -5.52
C SER A 159 -10.27 -17.29 -5.87
N ILE A 160 -9.88 -16.46 -4.92
CA ILE A 160 -9.02 -15.31 -5.13
C ILE A 160 -7.85 -15.31 -4.16
N ARG A 161 -6.74 -14.72 -4.58
CA ARG A 161 -5.63 -14.40 -3.67
C ARG A 161 -5.62 -12.91 -3.37
N THR A 162 -5.51 -12.59 -2.11
CA THR A 162 -5.22 -11.21 -1.70
C THR A 162 -3.72 -11.06 -1.50
N TYR A 163 -3.22 -9.90 -1.83
CA TYR A 163 -1.83 -9.51 -1.59
C TYR A 163 -1.79 -8.06 -1.12
N GLY A 164 -0.75 -7.70 -0.44
CA GLY A 164 -0.55 -6.35 0.04
C GLY A 164 0.80 -6.22 0.72
N ILE A 165 1.26 -5.00 0.85
CA ILE A 165 2.44 -4.67 1.63
C ILE A 165 2.02 -4.32 3.06
N ARG A 166 2.89 -4.59 4.01
CA ARG A 166 2.67 -4.28 5.43
C ARG A 166 2.98 -2.80 5.70
N ILE A 167 2.28 -1.92 5.00
CA ILE A 167 2.51 -0.47 5.03
C ILE A 167 2.40 0.13 6.44
N TYR A 168 1.63 -0.52 7.32
CA TYR A 168 1.49 -0.10 8.72
C TYR A 168 2.81 -0.12 9.49
N GLU A 169 3.78 -0.93 9.10
CA GLU A 169 5.13 -0.91 9.70
C GLU A 169 5.86 0.40 9.36
N GLY A 170 5.79 0.81 8.09
CA GLY A 170 6.30 2.12 7.67
C GLY A 170 5.54 3.29 8.33
N LYS A 171 4.21 3.15 8.48
CA LYS A 171 3.40 4.18 9.17
C LYS A 171 3.75 4.33 10.64
N LEU A 172 4.13 3.25 11.33
CA LEU A 172 4.64 3.34 12.70
C LEU A 172 5.91 4.21 12.76
N LEU A 173 6.86 3.97 11.87
CA LEU A 173 8.09 4.76 11.80
C LEU A 173 7.81 6.22 11.44
N LEU A 174 6.88 6.47 10.51
CA LEU A 174 6.46 7.83 10.17
C LEU A 174 5.80 8.55 11.35
N GLY A 175 5.01 7.85 12.16
CA GLY A 175 4.46 8.40 13.40
C GLY A 175 5.53 8.79 14.41
N MET A 176 6.54 7.94 14.58
CA MET A 176 7.70 8.23 15.44
C MET A 176 8.46 9.46 14.95
N LEU A 177 8.70 9.53 13.64
CA LEU A 177 9.38 10.64 13.00
C LEU A 177 8.58 11.96 13.15
N ALA A 178 7.28 11.92 12.85
CA ALA A 178 6.40 13.07 12.97
C ALA A 178 6.39 13.65 14.39
N ALA A 179 6.30 12.78 15.40
CA ALA A 179 6.36 13.22 16.81
C ALA A 179 7.74 13.73 17.25
N SER A 180 8.82 13.23 16.61
CA SER A 180 10.18 13.71 16.88
C SER A 180 10.43 15.10 16.30
N LEU A 181 9.81 15.42 15.18
CA LEU A 181 9.97 16.68 14.45
C LEU A 181 8.93 17.74 14.85
N SER A 182 7.81 17.32 15.42
CA SER A 182 6.76 18.25 15.82
C SER A 182 7.15 19.00 17.10
N GLU A 183 7.01 20.31 17.07
CA GLU A 183 7.17 21.15 18.27
C GLU A 183 5.93 21.12 19.17
N LYS A 184 4.83 20.54 18.70
CA LYS A 184 3.54 20.47 19.41
C LYS A 184 3.12 19.01 19.61
N ASP A 185 2.19 18.82 20.55
CA ASP A 185 1.58 17.52 20.81
C ASP A 185 0.57 17.11 19.71
N ASP A 186 0.13 18.04 18.85
CA ASP A 186 -0.88 17.83 17.83
C ASP A 186 -0.23 17.55 16.47
N ILE A 187 -0.61 16.41 15.87
CA ILE A 187 -0.08 15.90 14.60
C ILE A 187 -1.25 15.54 13.69
N GLY A 188 -1.19 15.93 12.42
CA GLY A 188 -2.21 15.62 11.43
C GLY A 188 -2.00 14.27 10.76
N TYR A 189 -3.09 13.61 10.42
CA TYR A 189 -3.10 12.47 9.53
C TYR A 189 -4.25 12.63 8.52
N LEU A 190 -3.90 12.68 7.23
CA LEU A 190 -4.87 12.72 6.14
C LEU A 190 -5.00 11.32 5.54
N ALA A 191 -6.12 10.68 5.75
CA ALA A 191 -6.44 9.36 5.20
C ALA A 191 -7.37 9.48 3.99
N ASP A 192 -7.32 8.53 3.07
CA ASP A 192 -8.16 8.54 1.88
C ASP A 192 -9.56 8.03 2.16
N TYR A 193 -9.72 6.71 2.24
CA TYR A 193 -11.03 6.06 2.41
C TYR A 193 -11.14 5.38 3.78
N PRO A 194 -12.30 5.45 4.44
CA PRO A 194 -12.53 4.78 5.72
C PRO A 194 -12.76 3.27 5.55
N ILE A 195 -11.81 2.59 4.89
CA ILE A 195 -11.84 1.16 4.64
C ILE A 195 -10.91 0.38 5.57
N TYR A 196 -11.17 -0.91 5.72
CA TYR A 196 -10.43 -1.78 6.65
C TYR A 196 -8.91 -1.72 6.49
N GLY A 197 -8.40 -1.69 5.24
CA GLY A 197 -6.97 -1.69 4.95
C GLY A 197 -6.22 -0.42 5.40
N VAL A 198 -6.91 0.69 5.58
CA VAL A 198 -6.32 1.98 5.99
C VAL A 198 -6.21 2.10 7.51
N ILE A 199 -7.16 1.53 8.25
CA ILE A 199 -7.21 1.62 9.72
C ILE A 199 -5.92 1.12 10.42
N PRO A 200 -5.32 -0.02 10.04
CA PRO A 200 -4.05 -0.46 10.62
C PRO A 200 -2.92 0.56 10.47
N GLY A 201 -2.86 1.25 9.32
CA GLY A 201 -1.87 2.30 9.07
C GLY A 201 -2.04 3.50 9.99
N ILE A 202 -3.29 3.98 10.15
CA ILE A 202 -3.63 5.08 11.06
C ILE A 202 -3.26 4.72 12.51
N ASN A 203 -3.63 3.51 12.94
CA ASN A 203 -3.33 3.04 14.30
C ASN A 203 -1.82 2.92 14.53
N ALA A 204 -1.08 2.37 13.57
CA ALA A 204 0.36 2.24 13.66
C ALA A 204 1.05 3.62 13.74
N PHE A 205 0.62 4.58 12.92
CA PHE A 205 1.11 5.95 12.99
C PHE A 205 0.88 6.57 14.37
N ALA A 206 -0.34 6.46 14.89
CA ALA A 206 -0.68 6.99 16.21
C ALA A 206 0.13 6.32 17.34
N LEU A 207 0.35 5.00 17.24
CA LEU A 207 1.21 4.27 18.18
C LEU A 207 2.65 4.76 18.09
N GLY A 208 3.20 4.89 16.88
CA GLY A 208 4.54 5.42 16.64
C GLY A 208 4.72 6.82 17.22
N ALA A 209 3.76 7.72 17.01
CA ALA A 209 3.79 9.06 17.58
C ALA A 209 3.82 9.04 19.11
N ARG A 210 3.03 8.17 19.73
CA ARG A 210 2.97 8.04 21.19
C ARG A 210 4.18 7.37 21.83
N ILE A 211 4.91 6.53 21.10
CA ILE A 211 6.19 5.98 21.58
C ILE A 211 7.19 7.11 21.84
N ILE A 212 7.19 8.14 21.00
CA ILE A 212 8.12 9.27 21.10
C ILE A 212 7.58 10.37 22.02
N ASN A 213 6.31 10.72 21.85
CA ASN A 213 5.62 11.71 22.68
C ASN A 213 4.32 11.10 23.23
N PRO A 214 4.30 10.66 24.50
CA PRO A 214 3.09 10.06 25.10
C PRO A 214 1.86 10.98 25.10
N ARG A 215 2.04 12.30 24.94
CA ARG A 215 0.96 13.27 24.85
C ARG A 215 0.49 13.52 23.42
N ALA A 216 1.12 12.91 22.42
CA ALA A 216 0.78 13.11 21.03
C ALA A 216 -0.70 12.81 20.77
N ARG A 217 -1.36 13.74 20.09
CA ARG A 217 -2.73 13.65 19.62
C ARG A 217 -2.73 13.67 18.11
N VAL A 218 -3.27 12.60 17.51
CA VAL A 218 -3.37 12.51 16.05
C VAL A 218 -4.75 12.98 15.62
N HIS A 219 -4.76 14.05 14.83
CA HIS A 219 -5.95 14.62 14.22
C HIS A 219 -6.17 13.96 12.87
N LEU A 220 -7.20 13.13 12.75
CA LEU A 220 -7.54 12.40 11.55
C LEU A 220 -8.52 13.20 10.69
N GLN A 221 -8.18 13.37 9.42
CA GLN A 221 -9.10 13.86 8.39
C GLN A 221 -9.17 12.84 7.25
N TRP A 222 -10.29 12.83 6.52
CA TRP A 222 -10.52 11.93 5.39
C TRP A 222 -10.64 12.73 4.10
N SER A 223 -9.70 12.56 3.17
CA SER A 223 -9.66 13.34 1.92
C SER A 223 -10.85 13.12 1.01
N THR A 224 -11.47 11.94 1.10
CA THR A 224 -12.60 11.54 0.24
C THR A 224 -13.97 11.82 0.82
N MET A 225 -14.07 12.37 2.02
CA MET A 225 -15.35 12.78 2.58
C MET A 225 -15.86 14.09 1.97
N GLU A 226 -17.15 14.15 1.68
CA GLU A 226 -17.81 15.39 1.25
C GLU A 226 -17.53 16.52 2.26
N ASN A 227 -17.18 17.71 1.74
CA ASN A 227 -16.82 18.88 2.53
C ASN A 227 -15.54 18.72 3.38
N CYS A 228 -14.60 17.88 2.93
CA CYS A 228 -13.29 17.80 3.56
C CYS A 228 -12.50 19.10 3.29
N HIS A 229 -12.36 19.94 4.32
CA HIS A 229 -11.48 21.12 4.34
C HIS A 229 -10.29 20.81 5.26
N SER A 230 -9.54 19.77 4.93
CA SER A 230 -8.42 19.27 5.75
C SER A 230 -7.36 20.35 6.00
N ASP A 231 -7.06 21.15 4.98
CA ASP A 231 -6.06 22.21 5.06
C ASP A 231 -6.49 23.29 6.06
N GLU A 232 -7.74 23.75 5.96
CA GLU A 232 -8.31 24.72 6.90
C GLU A 232 -8.36 24.15 8.31
N TYR A 233 -8.77 22.89 8.46
CA TYR A 233 -8.82 22.20 9.75
C TYR A 233 -7.44 22.16 10.41
N PHE A 234 -6.41 21.72 9.70
CA PHE A 234 -5.07 21.62 10.24
C PHE A 234 -4.47 22.97 10.57
N LEU A 235 -4.69 23.98 9.73
CA LEU A 235 -4.26 25.36 9.99
C LEU A 235 -4.93 25.95 11.22
N GLN A 236 -6.26 25.81 11.38
CA GLN A 236 -7.01 26.30 12.54
C GLN A 236 -6.55 25.67 13.85
N HIS A 237 -6.14 24.40 13.83
CA HIS A 237 -5.59 23.71 14.99
C HIS A 237 -4.08 23.91 15.17
N GLY A 238 -3.46 24.70 14.30
CA GLY A 238 -2.03 25.01 14.33
C GLY A 238 -1.15 23.78 14.16
N ILE A 239 -1.65 22.79 13.39
CA ILE A 239 -0.93 21.56 13.08
C ILE A 239 0.01 21.86 11.91
N SER A 240 1.30 21.67 12.14
CA SER A 240 2.36 21.92 11.15
C SER A 240 2.96 20.62 10.59
N MET A 241 2.73 19.47 11.26
CA MET A 241 3.23 18.18 10.83
C MET A 241 2.05 17.29 10.44
N ILE A 242 2.01 16.92 9.17
CA ILE A 242 0.92 16.12 8.60
C ILE A 242 1.54 14.92 7.85
N SER A 243 0.92 13.74 7.99
CA SER A 243 1.22 12.54 7.19
C SER A 243 -0.03 12.08 6.45
N SER A 244 0.16 11.38 5.35
CA SER A 244 -0.91 10.75 4.58
C SER A 244 -0.63 9.25 4.39
#